data_a3f0fc761626bc7684f7a6b2a72869ab
#
_entry.id   a3f0fc761626bc7684f7a6b2a72869ab
#
_cell.length_a   1.000
_cell.length_b   1.000
_cell.length_c   1.000
_cell.angle_alpha   90.00
_cell.angle_beta   90.00
_cell.angle_gamma   90.00
#
_symmetry.space_group_name_H-M   'P 1'
#
loop_
_entity.id
_entity.type
_entity.pdbx_description
1 polymer ?
#
loop_
_entity_poly.entity_id
_entity_poly.type
_entity_poly.pdbx_seq_one_letter_code
_entity_poly.pdbx_strand_id
1 'polypeptide(L)' 'MNLLETLALLTFILALLSLIVEVIRLTVEVMAKLSQMKSDDNKKD' A
#
# COMPACT_ATOMS: atom_id res chain seq x y z
N MET A 1 -2.27 -16.12 -28.34
CA MET A 1 -1.82 -16.17 -26.96
C MET A 1 -1.90 -17.55 -26.42
N ASN A 2 -0.85 -18.03 -25.82
CA ASN A 2 -0.93 -19.35 -25.30
C ASN A 2 -1.15 -19.30 -23.78
N LEU A 3 -1.44 -20.49 -23.24
CA LEU A 3 -1.83 -20.58 -21.84
C LEU A 3 -0.77 -20.04 -20.91
N LEU A 4 0.48 -20.34 -21.24
CA LEU A 4 1.58 -19.90 -20.40
C LEU A 4 1.69 -18.38 -20.38
N GLU A 5 1.48 -17.76 -21.51
CA GLU A 5 1.55 -16.31 -21.61
C GLU A 5 0.42 -15.67 -20.82
N THR A 6 -0.76 -16.26 -20.92
CA THR A 6 -1.89 -15.75 -20.18
C THR A 6 -1.68 -15.83 -18.69
N LEU A 7 -1.12 -16.96 -18.24
CA LEU A 7 -0.84 -17.12 -16.82
C LEU A 7 0.20 -16.14 -16.35
N ALA A 8 1.22 -15.91 -17.17
CA ALA A 8 2.27 -14.97 -16.80
C ALA A 8 1.72 -13.56 -16.68
N LEU A 9 0.83 -13.19 -17.60
CA LEU A 9 0.22 -11.86 -17.54
C LEU A 9 -0.64 -11.71 -16.31
N LEU A 10 -1.43 -12.72 -16.00
CA LEU A 10 -2.27 -12.66 -14.82
C LEU A 10 -1.44 -12.53 -13.57
N THR A 11 -0.37 -13.29 -13.47
CA THR A 11 0.51 -13.21 -12.31
C THR A 11 1.13 -11.82 -12.20
N PHE A 12 1.54 -11.27 -13.32
CA PHE A 12 2.16 -9.95 -13.34
C PHE A 12 1.17 -8.89 -12.85
N ILE A 13 -0.05 -8.96 -13.36
CA ILE A 13 -1.07 -7.98 -12.97
C ILE A 13 -1.38 -8.12 -11.48
N LEU A 14 -1.50 -9.35 -11.00
CA LEU A 14 -1.77 -9.55 -9.59
C LEU A 14 -0.64 -9.01 -8.73
N ALA A 15 0.59 -9.19 -9.16
CA ALA A 15 1.72 -8.67 -8.41
C ALA A 15 1.70 -7.15 -8.36
N LEU A 16 1.35 -6.52 -9.47
CA LEU A 16 1.25 -5.08 -9.50
C LEU A 16 0.16 -4.57 -8.57
N LEU A 17 -0.99 -5.22 -8.59
CA LEU A 17 -2.09 -4.83 -7.72
C LEU A 17 -1.70 -4.99 -6.26
N SER A 18 -1.03 -6.07 -5.94
CA SER A 18 -0.57 -6.30 -4.58
C SER A 18 0.39 -5.19 -4.14
N LEU A 19 1.29 -4.83 -5.03
CA LEU A 19 2.25 -3.78 -4.71
C LEU A 19 1.54 -2.47 -4.42
N ILE A 20 0.56 -2.14 -5.23
CA ILE A 20 -0.19 -0.89 -5.03
C ILE A 20 -0.89 -0.91 -3.69
N VAL A 21 -1.53 -2.01 -3.35
CA VAL A 21 -2.24 -2.13 -2.10
C VAL A 21 -1.27 -2.00 -0.93
N GLU A 22 -0.10 -2.58 -1.05
CA GLU A 22 0.90 -2.50 0.01
C GLU A 22 1.39 -1.08 0.20
N VAL A 23 1.60 -0.38 -0.89
CA VAL A 23 2.04 1.01 -0.80
C VAL A 23 0.98 1.85 -0.10
N ILE A 24 -0.27 1.64 -0.44
CA ILE A 24 -1.36 2.37 0.19
C ILE A 24 -1.41 2.07 1.67
N ARG A 25 -1.24 0.80 2.02
CA ARG A 25 -1.25 0.42 3.43
C ARG A 25 -0.14 1.08 4.21
N LEU A 26 1.05 1.06 3.66
CA LEU A 26 2.18 1.68 4.32
C LEU A 26 1.94 3.17 4.50
N THR A 27 1.41 3.80 3.48
CA THR A 27 1.13 5.23 3.55
C THR A 27 0.15 5.53 4.67
N VAL A 28 -0.92 4.74 4.73
CA VAL A 28 -1.93 4.95 5.76
C VAL A 28 -1.33 4.74 7.14
N GLU A 29 -0.50 3.73 7.29
CA GLU A 29 0.12 3.45 8.57
C GLU A 29 1.02 4.59 9.01
N VAL A 30 1.82 5.08 8.10
CA VAL A 30 2.72 6.18 8.42
C VAL A 30 1.92 7.42 8.79
N MET A 31 0.87 7.68 8.04
CA MET A 31 0.04 8.85 8.33
C MET A 31 -0.64 8.72 9.68
N ALA A 32 -1.10 7.52 10.00
CA ALA A 32 -1.74 7.31 11.29
C ALA A 32 -0.77 7.56 12.43
N LYS A 33 0.45 7.09 12.27
CA LYS A 33 1.46 7.29 13.30
C LYS A 33 1.82 8.76 13.45
N LEU A 34 1.99 9.42 12.32
CA LEU A 34 2.30 10.84 12.34
C LEU A 34 1.16 11.63 12.96
N SER A 35 -0.05 11.24 12.65
CA SER A 35 -1.21 11.92 13.20
C SER A 35 -1.25 11.79 14.71
N GLN A 36 -0.91 10.62 15.21
CA GLN A 36 -0.88 10.42 16.65
C GLN A 36 0.18 11.27 17.28
N MET A 37 1.34 11.35 16.68
CA MET A 37 2.40 12.17 17.21
C MET A 37 2.00 13.63 17.23
N LYS A 38 1.39 14.08 16.17
CA LYS A 38 0.95 15.46 16.07
C LYS A 38 -0.11 15.75 17.09
N SER A 39 -1.00 14.80 17.28
CA SER A 39 -2.05 14.98 18.26
C SER A 39 -1.45 15.19 19.64
N ASP A 40 -0.43 14.43 19.95
CA ASP A 40 0.24 14.57 21.22
C ASP A 40 0.85 15.95 21.35
N ASP A 41 1.48 16.40 20.30
CA ASP A 41 2.10 17.70 20.30
C ASP A 41 1.07 18.79 20.44
N ASN A 42 -0.01 18.65 19.75
CA ASN A 42 -1.08 19.63 19.80
C ASN A 42 -1.68 19.75 21.17
N LYS A 43 -1.74 18.66 21.85
CA LYS A 43 -2.29 18.65 23.17
C LYS A 43 -1.60 19.64 24.07
N LYS A 44 -0.34 19.79 23.87
CA LYS A 44 0.42 20.73 24.64
C LYS A 44 -0.17 22.10 24.63
N ASP A 45 -0.63 22.43 23.48
CA ASP A 45 -1.21 23.73 23.31
C ASP A 45 -2.44 23.91 24.14
#